data_bd836b5ff3f35647f4e886559bdc9f9d
#
_entry.id   bd836b5ff3f35647f4e886559bdc9f9d
#
_cell.length_a   1.000
_cell.length_b   1.000
_cell.length_c   1.000
_cell.angle_alpha   90.00
_cell.angle_beta   90.00
_cell.angle_gamma   90.00
#
_symmetry.space_group_name_H-M   'P 1'
#
loop_
_entity.id
_entity.type
_entity.pdbx_description
1 polymer ?
#
loop_
_entity_poly.entity_id
_entity_poly.type
_entity_poly.pdbx_seq_one_letter_code
_entity_poly.pdbx_strand_id
1 'polypeptide(L)'
;MLDKKFFKIICFIALLLTSVISLSSCANNNQLLLLNWGEYINEDLVREFEEEYNCSVSISVAESNELFYSKIKSGTTAYDLVIPSDYMVEKMYNKGLLQPIDFSKLPNYDENNLLPGAKAIIEQLELTFEDARSYLVPYLWGTFGLMYNKNKEGLEESIVNNNGWAAYFNHDLLPSGTKVGMYNVPRFTYATTMFYQNMSPNIVTKDTIAISKRILTSTKFSQWGTDQLKKQIASGNLDLAYMYTGDFLDQLYIELQNGTKLEDISFDIYIPDNTIAFMDNLVIPKKARHVDLAHKFINFMIKKENAYLNSSVVGYCTPYQASYDMIVNWQTVDEKWKLYFNEEEYGSDWLKNWSYAMQTYYPLPKASDKVKFKGTVLSNKNITNDDLTDITNMV
;
A
#
# COMPACT_ATOMS: atom_id res chain seq x y z
N MET A 1 -23.98 -70.72 9.35
CA MET A 1 -22.75 -70.17 9.95
C MET A 1 -21.86 -69.64 8.84
N LEU A 2 -21.79 -68.34 8.69
CA LEU A 2 -20.88 -67.73 7.69
C LEU A 2 -19.44 -67.93 8.17
N ASP A 3 -18.60 -68.44 7.28
CA ASP A 3 -17.21 -68.76 7.50
C ASP A 3 -16.45 -67.51 8.01
N LYS A 4 -15.79 -67.61 9.14
CA LYS A 4 -15.00 -66.52 9.77
C LYS A 4 -13.94 -65.91 8.84
N LYS A 5 -13.54 -66.65 7.82
CA LYS A 5 -12.66 -66.15 6.76
C LYS A 5 -13.37 -65.19 5.80
N PHE A 6 -14.65 -65.48 5.47
CA PHE A 6 -15.44 -64.62 4.58
C PHE A 6 -15.78 -63.29 5.26
N PHE A 7 -16.07 -63.30 6.55
CA PHE A 7 -16.32 -62.10 7.34
C PHE A 7 -15.07 -61.19 7.44
N LYS A 8 -13.88 -61.80 7.62
CA LYS A 8 -12.61 -61.06 7.62
C LYS A 8 -12.30 -60.41 6.26
N ILE A 9 -12.61 -61.04 5.15
CA ILE A 9 -12.43 -60.52 3.78
C ILE A 9 -13.37 -59.37 3.54
N ILE A 10 -14.63 -59.44 3.96
CA ILE A 10 -15.60 -58.34 3.85
C ILE A 10 -15.19 -57.15 4.68
N CYS A 11 -14.72 -57.35 5.92
CA CYS A 11 -14.20 -56.28 6.78
C CYS A 11 -12.94 -55.62 6.19
N PHE A 12 -12.05 -56.41 5.54
CA PHE A 12 -10.84 -55.88 4.92
C PHE A 12 -11.15 -55.07 3.65
N ILE A 13 -12.14 -55.51 2.86
CA ILE A 13 -12.62 -54.76 1.67
C ILE A 13 -13.36 -53.50 2.10
N ALA A 14 -14.16 -53.56 3.17
CA ALA A 14 -14.82 -52.38 3.74
C ALA A 14 -13.80 -51.36 4.29
N LEU A 15 -12.73 -51.81 4.95
CA LEU A 15 -11.64 -50.95 5.41
C LEU A 15 -10.85 -50.33 4.24
N LEU A 16 -10.64 -51.07 3.15
CA LEU A 16 -10.00 -50.56 1.93
C LEU A 16 -10.90 -49.54 1.21
N LEU A 17 -12.20 -49.77 1.15
CA LEU A 17 -13.16 -48.81 0.57
C LEU A 17 -13.29 -47.53 1.43
N THR A 18 -13.25 -47.63 2.73
CA THR A 18 -13.25 -46.43 3.62
C THR A 18 -11.94 -45.69 3.54
N SER A 19 -10.80 -46.35 3.35
CA SER A 19 -9.50 -45.64 3.16
C SER A 19 -9.38 -44.96 1.80
N VAL A 20 -10.04 -45.49 0.75
CA VAL A 20 -10.10 -44.82 -0.58
C VAL A 20 -11.02 -43.61 -0.57
N ILE A 21 -12.08 -43.61 0.25
CA ILE A 21 -12.97 -42.44 0.41
C ILE A 21 -12.30 -41.36 1.26
N SER A 22 -11.41 -41.71 2.18
CA SER A 22 -10.64 -40.75 3.00
C SER A 22 -9.45 -40.12 2.26
N LEU A 23 -9.06 -40.62 1.08
CA LEU A 23 -8.01 -40.07 0.22
C LEU A 23 -8.58 -39.14 -0.87
N SER A 24 -9.89 -39.03 -0.97
CA SER A 24 -10.55 -37.92 -1.67
C SER A 24 -10.72 -36.72 -0.74
N SER A 25 -9.72 -36.42 0.09
CA SER A 25 -9.46 -35.04 0.49
C SER A 25 -9.09 -34.34 -0.82
N CYS A 26 -10.10 -33.80 -1.50
CA CYS A 26 -9.92 -32.85 -2.56
C CYS A 26 -8.92 -31.82 -2.01
N ALA A 27 -7.68 -31.88 -2.44
CA ALA A 27 -6.87 -30.69 -2.50
C ALA A 27 -7.81 -29.70 -3.20
N ASN A 28 -8.28 -28.73 -2.44
CA ASN A 28 -9.24 -27.75 -2.94
C ASN A 28 -8.53 -27.06 -4.10
N ASN A 29 -8.82 -27.51 -5.32
CA ASN A 29 -8.17 -27.02 -6.55
C ASN A 29 -8.61 -25.58 -6.83
N ASN A 30 -9.33 -24.97 -5.87
CA ASN A 30 -9.90 -23.64 -5.92
C ASN A 30 -9.32 -22.75 -4.79
N GLN A 31 -7.99 -22.73 -4.67
CA GLN A 31 -7.29 -21.86 -3.73
C GLN A 31 -6.51 -20.78 -4.47
N LEU A 32 -6.76 -19.51 -4.15
CA LEU A 32 -5.98 -18.37 -4.62
C LEU A 32 -4.77 -18.16 -3.69
N LEU A 33 -3.57 -18.13 -4.25
CA LEU A 33 -2.35 -17.79 -3.52
C LEU A 33 -2.00 -16.33 -3.78
N LEU A 34 -2.28 -15.46 -2.80
CA LEU A 34 -2.03 -14.02 -2.85
C LEU A 34 -0.73 -13.69 -2.10
N LEU A 35 0.14 -12.91 -2.72
CA LEU A 35 1.29 -12.30 -2.06
C LEU A 35 1.01 -10.79 -1.87
N ASN A 36 0.92 -10.35 -0.63
CA ASN A 36 0.52 -9.01 -0.24
C ASN A 36 1.44 -8.39 0.81
N TRP A 37 1.23 -7.15 1.13
CA TRP A 37 1.79 -6.44 2.28
C TRP A 37 1.07 -6.86 3.58
N GLY A 38 1.66 -6.55 4.73
CA GLY A 38 0.99 -6.72 6.01
C GLY A 38 -0.13 -5.69 6.20
N GLU A 39 -1.26 -6.10 6.78
CA GLU A 39 -2.40 -5.22 7.09
C GLU A 39 -2.89 -4.37 5.89
N TYR A 40 -2.87 -4.94 4.70
CA TYR A 40 -3.08 -4.20 3.43
C TYR A 40 -4.25 -4.74 2.61
N ILE A 41 -5.25 -5.31 3.28
CA ILE A 41 -6.51 -5.77 2.69
C ILE A 41 -7.57 -5.88 3.79
N ASN A 42 -8.81 -5.57 3.44
CA ASN A 42 -9.95 -5.84 4.30
C ASN A 42 -10.26 -7.35 4.29
N GLU A 43 -10.06 -8.00 5.44
CA GLU A 43 -10.26 -9.45 5.59
C GLU A 43 -11.72 -9.87 5.44
N ASP A 44 -12.69 -8.98 5.71
CA ASP A 44 -14.11 -9.28 5.49
C ASP A 44 -14.40 -9.46 4.00
N LEU A 45 -13.83 -8.63 3.15
CA LEU A 45 -13.94 -8.78 1.70
C LEU A 45 -13.29 -10.08 1.22
N VAL A 46 -12.20 -10.52 1.85
CA VAL A 46 -11.60 -11.81 1.53
C VAL A 46 -12.58 -12.95 1.84
N ARG A 47 -13.24 -12.91 3.01
CA ARG A 47 -14.26 -13.92 3.37
C ARG A 47 -15.47 -13.89 2.43
N GLU A 48 -15.96 -12.70 2.08
CA GLU A 48 -17.06 -12.55 1.12
C GLU A 48 -16.70 -13.14 -0.26
N PHE A 49 -15.46 -12.90 -0.72
CA PHE A 49 -14.97 -13.50 -1.96
C PHE A 49 -14.90 -15.03 -1.88
N GLU A 50 -14.39 -15.58 -0.78
CA GLU A 50 -14.32 -17.02 -0.55
C GLU A 50 -15.70 -17.68 -0.60
N GLU A 51 -16.71 -17.03 0.01
CA GLU A 51 -18.10 -17.49 0.01
C GLU A 51 -18.72 -17.38 -1.39
N GLU A 52 -18.59 -16.22 -2.07
CA GLU A 52 -19.17 -15.98 -3.40
C GLU A 52 -18.65 -16.95 -4.46
N TYR A 53 -17.35 -17.25 -4.42
CA TYR A 53 -16.71 -18.09 -5.43
C TYR A 53 -16.42 -19.54 -4.97
N ASN A 54 -16.87 -19.90 -3.76
CA ASN A 54 -16.64 -21.23 -3.17
C ASN A 54 -15.17 -21.67 -3.30
N CYS A 55 -14.28 -20.81 -2.78
CA CYS A 55 -12.83 -21.00 -2.86
C CYS A 55 -12.17 -20.66 -1.50
N SER A 56 -10.86 -20.74 -1.44
CA SER A 56 -10.07 -20.20 -0.33
C SER A 56 -9.00 -19.25 -0.84
N VAL A 57 -8.64 -18.24 -0.03
CA VAL A 57 -7.57 -17.29 -0.30
C VAL A 57 -6.47 -17.45 0.74
N SER A 58 -5.27 -17.81 0.30
CA SER A 58 -4.11 -17.88 1.19
C SER A 58 -3.22 -16.68 0.96
N ILE A 59 -3.11 -15.82 1.97
CA ILE A 59 -2.33 -14.60 1.92
C ILE A 59 -0.94 -14.86 2.52
N SER A 60 0.10 -14.61 1.72
CA SER A 60 1.49 -14.55 2.18
C SER A 60 1.91 -13.08 2.27
N VAL A 61 2.61 -12.72 3.33
CA VAL A 61 3.08 -11.35 3.54
C VAL A 61 4.54 -11.20 3.11
N ALA A 62 4.85 -10.03 2.54
CA ALA A 62 6.21 -9.57 2.31
C ALA A 62 6.34 -8.08 2.65
N GLU A 63 7.46 -7.70 3.27
CA GLU A 63 7.69 -6.37 3.85
C GLU A 63 8.36 -5.38 2.89
N SER A 64 8.70 -5.82 1.66
CA SER A 64 9.34 -4.96 0.66
C SER A 64 9.10 -5.46 -0.76
N ASN A 65 9.16 -4.54 -1.72
CA ASN A 65 9.08 -4.86 -3.14
C ASN A 65 10.22 -5.81 -3.59
N GLU A 66 11.39 -5.67 -3.01
CA GLU A 66 12.54 -6.53 -3.28
C GLU A 66 12.27 -7.97 -2.83
N LEU A 67 11.55 -8.15 -1.73
CA LEU A 67 11.13 -9.45 -1.23
C LEU A 67 10.01 -10.05 -2.11
N PHE A 68 9.05 -9.23 -2.58
CA PHE A 68 8.08 -9.64 -3.61
C PHE A 68 8.80 -10.18 -4.85
N TYR A 69 9.74 -9.41 -5.39
CA TYR A 69 10.51 -9.80 -6.56
C TYR A 69 11.28 -11.11 -6.33
N SER A 70 11.94 -11.25 -5.20
CA SER A 70 12.72 -12.45 -4.85
C SER A 70 11.83 -13.69 -4.77
N LYS A 71 10.66 -13.60 -4.11
CA LYS A 71 9.69 -14.69 -4.01
C LYS A 71 9.15 -15.10 -5.38
N ILE A 72 8.75 -14.15 -6.22
CA ILE A 72 8.23 -14.41 -7.57
C ILE A 72 9.32 -14.98 -8.47
N LYS A 73 10.54 -14.43 -8.43
CA LYS A 73 11.68 -14.90 -9.23
C LYS A 73 12.08 -16.33 -8.85
N SER A 74 12.13 -16.66 -7.57
CA SER A 74 12.49 -18.02 -7.12
C SER A 74 11.48 -19.05 -7.65
N GLY A 75 10.20 -18.69 -7.70
CA GLY A 75 9.13 -19.57 -8.16
C GLY A 75 8.94 -20.80 -7.28
N THR A 76 9.43 -20.79 -6.04
CA THR A 76 9.23 -21.86 -5.05
C THR A 76 7.75 -22.00 -4.72
N THR A 77 7.04 -20.88 -4.62
CA THR A 77 5.57 -20.82 -4.52
C THR A 77 5.03 -20.22 -5.81
N ALA A 78 4.05 -20.88 -6.43
CA ALA A 78 3.36 -20.37 -7.60
C ALA A 78 2.21 -19.46 -7.15
N TYR A 79 2.53 -18.21 -6.78
CA TYR A 79 1.50 -17.23 -6.46
C TYR A 79 0.61 -16.96 -7.68
N ASP A 80 -0.69 -16.77 -7.43
CA ASP A 80 -1.67 -16.49 -8.47
C ASP A 80 -1.88 -14.99 -8.66
N LEU A 81 -1.67 -14.22 -7.59
CA LEU A 81 -1.79 -12.77 -7.58
C LEU A 81 -0.72 -12.17 -6.66
N VAL A 82 -0.19 -11.01 -7.02
CA VAL A 82 0.76 -10.26 -6.20
C VAL A 82 0.46 -8.76 -6.30
N ILE A 83 0.74 -8.01 -5.22
CA ILE A 83 0.42 -6.58 -5.11
C ILE A 83 1.69 -5.74 -4.94
N PRO A 84 2.54 -5.59 -5.97
CA PRO A 84 3.73 -4.76 -5.91
C PRO A 84 3.45 -3.31 -6.27
N SER A 85 4.36 -2.42 -5.87
CA SER A 85 4.35 -1.04 -6.33
C SER A 85 4.71 -0.92 -7.81
N ASP A 86 4.33 0.18 -8.42
CA ASP A 86 4.47 0.54 -9.83
C ASP A 86 5.85 0.21 -10.42
N TYR A 87 6.95 0.71 -9.82
CA TYR A 87 8.31 0.47 -10.30
C TYR A 87 8.72 -1.01 -10.25
N MET A 88 8.12 -1.78 -9.34
CA MET A 88 8.39 -3.20 -9.22
C MET A 88 7.61 -4.01 -10.26
N VAL A 89 6.43 -3.54 -10.66
CA VAL A 89 5.70 -4.09 -11.82
C VAL A 89 6.58 -3.99 -13.07
N GLU A 90 7.14 -2.81 -13.36
CA GLU A 90 8.07 -2.61 -14.47
C GLU A 90 9.27 -3.57 -14.40
N LYS A 91 9.88 -3.70 -13.23
CA LYS A 91 11.01 -4.62 -13.02
C LYS A 91 10.63 -6.08 -13.27
N MET A 92 9.47 -6.51 -12.75
CA MET A 92 8.97 -7.89 -12.95
C MET A 92 8.64 -8.16 -14.42
N TYR A 93 8.01 -7.19 -15.11
CA TYR A 93 7.74 -7.26 -16.55
C TYR A 93 9.03 -7.42 -17.35
N ASN A 94 10.02 -6.55 -17.15
CA ASN A 94 11.31 -6.59 -17.83
C ASN A 94 12.08 -7.90 -17.61
N LYS A 95 11.75 -8.66 -16.56
CA LYS A 95 12.31 -9.97 -16.25
C LYS A 95 11.44 -11.14 -16.73
N GLY A 96 10.34 -10.85 -17.44
CA GLY A 96 9.42 -11.86 -17.97
C GLY A 96 8.72 -12.68 -16.88
N LEU A 97 8.46 -12.06 -15.72
CA LEU A 97 7.86 -12.70 -14.54
C LEU A 97 6.34 -12.52 -14.47
N LEU A 98 5.76 -11.68 -15.30
CA LEU A 98 4.33 -11.38 -15.35
C LEU A 98 3.68 -11.96 -16.62
N GLN A 99 2.37 -12.10 -16.60
CA GLN A 99 1.54 -12.34 -17.77
C GLN A 99 0.50 -11.24 -17.90
N PRO A 100 0.02 -10.94 -19.14
CA PRO A 100 -0.97 -9.92 -19.35
C PRO A 100 -2.30 -10.26 -18.68
N ILE A 101 -3.04 -9.24 -18.30
CA ILE A 101 -4.38 -9.33 -17.72
C ILE A 101 -5.41 -9.33 -18.85
N ASP A 102 -6.36 -10.25 -18.77
CA ASP A 102 -7.51 -10.29 -19.67
C ASP A 102 -8.61 -9.36 -19.15
N PHE A 103 -8.62 -8.12 -19.62
CA PHE A 103 -9.61 -7.11 -19.19
C PHE A 103 -11.04 -7.46 -19.60
N SER A 104 -11.26 -8.39 -20.54
CA SER A 104 -12.61 -8.88 -20.83
C SER A 104 -13.24 -9.61 -19.65
N LYS A 105 -12.43 -10.10 -18.70
CA LYS A 105 -12.85 -10.73 -17.45
C LYS A 105 -13.03 -9.76 -16.29
N LEU A 106 -12.82 -8.47 -16.52
CA LEU A 106 -12.89 -7.41 -15.51
C LEU A 106 -14.00 -6.38 -15.84
N PRO A 107 -15.27 -6.78 -15.85
CA PRO A 107 -16.38 -5.87 -16.18
C PRO A 107 -16.51 -4.67 -15.24
N ASN A 108 -15.90 -4.70 -14.05
CA ASN A 108 -15.88 -3.58 -13.10
C ASN A 108 -14.73 -2.59 -13.38
N TYR A 109 -13.79 -2.92 -14.28
CA TYR A 109 -12.68 -2.03 -14.61
C TYR A 109 -13.12 -0.99 -15.65
N ASP A 110 -13.01 0.27 -15.28
CA ASP A 110 -13.15 1.41 -16.19
C ASP A 110 -12.01 2.39 -15.95
N GLU A 111 -11.13 2.52 -16.91
CA GLU A 111 -10.01 3.45 -16.84
C GLU A 111 -10.45 4.92 -16.70
N ASN A 112 -11.62 5.28 -17.26
CA ASN A 112 -12.16 6.63 -17.11
C ASN A 112 -12.52 6.94 -15.66
N ASN A 113 -12.82 5.91 -14.88
CA ASN A 113 -13.12 6.00 -13.44
C ASN A 113 -11.86 6.13 -12.55
N LEU A 114 -10.65 6.10 -13.12
CA LEU A 114 -9.44 6.33 -12.33
C LEU A 114 -9.29 7.80 -11.94
N LEU A 115 -8.82 8.03 -10.72
CA LEU A 115 -8.43 9.35 -10.23
C LEU A 115 -7.29 9.93 -11.08
N PRO A 116 -7.24 11.26 -11.26
CA PRO A 116 -6.18 11.90 -12.05
C PRO A 116 -4.75 11.56 -11.62
N GLY A 117 -4.51 11.43 -10.30
CA GLY A 117 -3.21 11.03 -9.77
C GLY A 117 -2.81 9.61 -10.17
N ALA A 118 -3.73 8.65 -10.10
CA ALA A 118 -3.48 7.29 -10.55
C ALA A 118 -3.22 7.21 -12.06
N LYS A 119 -3.98 7.96 -12.87
CA LYS A 119 -3.72 8.08 -14.32
C LYS A 119 -2.33 8.63 -14.61
N ALA A 120 -1.93 9.70 -13.90
CA ALA A 120 -0.61 10.30 -14.09
C ALA A 120 0.55 9.34 -13.75
N ILE A 121 0.37 8.46 -12.75
CA ILE A 121 1.37 7.42 -12.44
C ILE A 121 1.47 6.39 -13.58
N ILE A 122 0.33 5.94 -14.11
CA ILE A 122 0.33 5.00 -15.26
C ILE A 122 1.00 5.64 -16.47
N GLU A 123 0.66 6.88 -16.81
CA GLU A 123 1.27 7.62 -17.92
C GLU A 123 2.80 7.76 -17.76
N GLN A 124 3.27 7.96 -16.53
CA GLN A 124 4.71 7.97 -16.26
C GLN A 124 5.36 6.59 -16.43
N LEU A 125 4.68 5.51 -16.01
CA LEU A 125 5.17 4.15 -16.24
C LEU A 125 5.29 3.84 -17.73
N GLU A 126 4.32 4.27 -18.55
CA GLU A 126 4.32 4.03 -19.99
C GLU A 126 5.50 4.67 -20.72
N LEU A 127 6.18 5.65 -20.14
CA LEU A 127 7.40 6.21 -20.71
C LEU A 127 8.57 5.20 -20.77
N THR A 128 8.56 4.19 -19.93
CA THR A 128 9.62 3.16 -19.82
C THR A 128 9.09 1.74 -19.90
N PHE A 129 7.79 1.57 -19.82
CA PHE A 129 7.06 0.31 -19.86
C PHE A 129 5.81 0.50 -20.74
N GLU A 130 5.97 0.46 -22.07
CA GLU A 130 4.93 0.78 -23.07
C GLU A 130 3.63 -0.01 -22.87
N ASP A 131 3.73 -1.30 -22.46
CA ASP A 131 2.59 -2.18 -22.23
C ASP A 131 2.02 -2.13 -20.80
N ALA A 132 2.37 -1.14 -19.98
CA ALA A 132 2.02 -1.10 -18.55
C ALA A 132 0.53 -1.41 -18.29
N ARG A 133 -0.37 -0.78 -19.04
CA ARG A 133 -1.83 -0.96 -18.91
C ARG A 133 -2.29 -2.40 -19.11
N SER A 134 -1.53 -3.21 -19.83
CA SER A 134 -1.88 -4.62 -20.06
C SER A 134 -1.48 -5.55 -18.92
N TYR A 135 -0.67 -5.09 -17.96
CA TYR A 135 -0.07 -5.94 -16.92
C TYR A 135 -0.44 -5.56 -15.50
N LEU A 136 -1.15 -4.45 -15.29
CA LEU A 136 -1.49 -3.97 -13.96
C LEU A 136 -2.96 -3.51 -13.87
N VAL A 137 -3.54 -3.71 -12.69
CA VAL A 137 -4.79 -3.07 -12.28
C VAL A 137 -4.51 -2.31 -10.99
N PRO A 138 -4.72 -0.97 -10.96
CA PRO A 138 -4.50 -0.18 -9.76
C PRO A 138 -5.27 -0.72 -8.55
N TYR A 139 -4.60 -0.79 -7.39
CA TYR A 139 -5.18 -1.31 -6.17
C TYR A 139 -5.35 -0.23 -5.11
N LEU A 140 -4.25 0.33 -4.66
CA LEU A 140 -4.20 1.47 -3.74
C LEU A 140 -3.08 2.41 -4.17
N TRP A 141 -3.16 3.69 -3.82
CA TRP A 141 -2.13 4.67 -4.15
C TRP A 141 -2.01 5.72 -3.06
N GLY A 142 -0.92 6.47 -3.09
CA GLY A 142 -0.69 7.55 -2.17
C GLY A 142 0.59 8.31 -2.44
N THR A 143 0.93 9.17 -1.51
CA THR A 143 2.17 9.94 -1.51
C THR A 143 2.92 9.75 -0.20
N PHE A 144 4.10 10.35 -0.13
CA PHE A 144 4.82 10.53 1.12
C PHE A 144 4.67 11.98 1.59
N GLY A 145 4.79 12.17 2.90
CA GLY A 145 4.76 13.47 3.52
C GLY A 145 5.65 13.54 4.76
N LEU A 146 5.71 14.71 5.35
CA LEU A 146 6.37 14.97 6.61
C LEU A 146 5.32 15.02 7.72
N MET A 147 5.19 13.92 8.47
CA MET A 147 4.35 13.88 9.67
C MET A 147 5.05 14.63 10.80
N TYR A 148 4.32 15.48 11.50
CA TYR A 148 4.88 16.32 12.55
C TYR A 148 3.98 16.45 13.78
N ASN A 149 4.59 16.73 14.91
CA ASN A 149 3.93 16.99 16.19
C ASN A 149 3.39 18.43 16.22
N LYS A 150 2.07 18.60 16.18
CA LYS A 150 1.37 19.91 16.25
C LYS A 150 1.61 20.66 17.56
N ASN A 151 1.88 19.92 18.63
CA ASN A 151 2.11 20.52 19.96
C ASN A 151 3.50 21.14 20.11
N LYS A 152 4.40 20.93 19.13
CA LYS A 152 5.70 21.59 19.10
C LYS A 152 5.56 22.98 18.51
N GLU A 153 5.57 23.99 19.36
CA GLU A 153 5.40 25.39 18.97
C GLU A 153 6.38 25.83 17.86
N GLY A 154 5.87 26.46 16.81
CA GLY A 154 6.64 26.96 15.66
C GLY A 154 7.10 25.88 14.67
N LEU A 155 6.83 24.60 14.92
CA LEU A 155 7.29 23.51 14.03
C LEU A 155 6.55 23.53 12.70
N GLU A 156 5.22 23.62 12.71
CA GLU A 156 4.42 23.70 11.48
C GLU A 156 4.84 24.91 10.62
N GLU A 157 4.95 26.09 11.24
CA GLU A 157 5.38 27.30 10.53
C GLU A 157 6.76 27.13 9.90
N SER A 158 7.69 26.53 10.61
CA SER A 158 9.03 26.24 10.11
C SER A 158 9.01 25.29 8.89
N ILE A 159 8.22 24.23 8.96
CA ILE A 159 8.08 23.28 7.86
C ILE A 159 7.47 23.96 6.63
N VAL A 160 6.37 24.68 6.79
CA VAL A 160 5.63 25.32 5.69
C VAL A 160 6.48 26.41 5.01
N ASN A 161 7.11 27.28 5.79
CA ASN A 161 7.91 28.40 5.27
C ASN A 161 9.19 27.94 4.54
N ASN A 162 9.67 26.72 4.81
CA ASN A 162 10.89 26.18 4.24
C ASN A 162 10.62 25.01 3.26
N ASN A 163 9.40 24.91 2.70
CA ASN A 163 8.99 23.89 1.74
C ASN A 163 9.30 22.45 2.21
N GLY A 164 9.17 22.19 3.49
CA GLY A 164 9.39 20.91 4.13
C GLY A 164 10.85 20.44 4.11
N TRP A 165 11.44 20.24 2.94
CA TRP A 165 12.76 19.63 2.80
C TRP A 165 13.91 20.43 3.40
N ALA A 166 13.87 21.76 3.30
CA ALA A 166 14.90 22.60 3.92
C ALA A 166 14.86 22.49 5.45
N ALA A 167 13.68 22.53 6.05
CA ALA A 167 13.51 22.32 7.49
C ALA A 167 13.91 20.90 7.92
N TYR A 168 13.58 19.87 7.10
CA TYR A 168 13.87 18.48 7.41
C TYR A 168 15.37 18.15 7.47
N PHE A 169 16.21 18.83 6.68
CA PHE A 169 17.65 18.59 6.61
C PHE A 169 18.48 19.68 7.31
N ASN A 170 17.97 20.90 7.44
CA ASN A 170 18.65 21.99 8.16
C ASN A 170 17.92 22.26 9.48
N HIS A 171 18.37 21.59 10.53
CA HIS A 171 17.73 21.68 11.85
C HIS A 171 17.88 23.04 12.52
N ASP A 172 18.74 23.94 12.03
CA ASP A 172 18.80 25.32 12.51
C ASP A 172 17.53 26.12 12.17
N LEU A 173 16.75 25.65 11.21
CA LEU A 173 15.45 26.21 10.85
C LEU A 173 14.32 25.72 11.76
N LEU A 174 14.56 24.70 12.56
CA LEU A 174 13.55 24.09 13.44
C LEU A 174 13.57 24.69 14.85
N PRO A 175 12.46 24.64 15.57
CA PRO A 175 12.44 25.00 16.99
C PRO A 175 13.48 24.19 17.78
N SER A 176 14.10 24.82 18.77
CA SER A 176 15.14 24.19 19.58
C SER A 176 14.68 22.87 20.17
N GLY A 177 15.54 21.85 20.11
CA GLY A 177 15.28 20.52 20.64
C GLY A 177 14.30 19.68 19.82
N THR A 178 13.99 20.08 18.58
CA THR A 178 13.17 19.26 17.68
C THR A 178 13.87 17.94 17.36
N LYS A 179 13.17 16.84 17.56
CA LYS A 179 13.65 15.48 17.28
C LYS A 179 13.16 15.05 15.91
N VAL A 180 14.08 14.80 14.99
CA VAL A 180 13.79 14.42 13.60
C VAL A 180 14.15 12.97 13.38
N GLY A 181 13.21 12.18 12.79
CA GLY A 181 13.38 10.79 12.38
C GLY A 181 13.62 10.67 10.89
N MET A 182 14.46 9.69 10.48
CA MET A 182 14.69 9.33 9.08
C MET A 182 14.05 7.97 8.77
N TYR A 183 13.31 7.91 7.67
CA TYR A 183 12.73 6.66 7.19
C TYR A 183 13.83 5.75 6.63
N ASN A 184 14.06 4.61 7.30
CA ASN A 184 15.19 3.73 7.05
C ASN A 184 14.93 2.72 5.92
N VAL A 185 14.59 3.22 4.74
CA VAL A 185 14.54 2.43 3.51
C VAL A 185 15.44 3.11 2.49
N PRO A 186 16.53 2.48 2.04
CA PRO A 186 17.60 3.12 1.24
C PRO A 186 17.07 3.97 0.08
N ARG A 187 16.14 3.46 -0.70
CA ARG A 187 15.50 4.16 -1.81
C ARG A 187 14.85 5.48 -1.37
N PHE A 188 14.07 5.45 -0.29
CA PHE A 188 13.35 6.62 0.19
C PHE A 188 14.28 7.60 0.91
N THR A 189 15.24 7.09 1.68
CA THR A 189 16.30 7.89 2.28
C THR A 189 17.07 8.68 1.20
N TYR A 190 17.46 8.03 0.10
CA TYR A 190 18.09 8.68 -1.04
C TYR A 190 17.19 9.73 -1.68
N ALA A 191 15.92 9.38 -1.94
CA ALA A 191 14.95 10.27 -2.58
C ALA A 191 14.77 11.58 -1.81
N THR A 192 14.70 11.54 -0.47
CA THR A 192 14.56 12.75 0.36
C THR A 192 15.73 13.70 0.19
N THR A 193 16.97 13.19 0.08
CA THR A 193 18.15 14.03 -0.15
C THR A 193 18.15 14.65 -1.54
N MET A 194 17.62 13.94 -2.54
CA MET A 194 17.49 14.48 -3.90
C MET A 194 16.43 15.58 -3.96
N PHE A 195 15.29 15.40 -3.30
CA PHE A 195 14.27 16.47 -3.18
C PHE A 195 14.83 17.71 -2.49
N TYR A 196 15.61 17.54 -1.42
CA TYR A 196 16.28 18.65 -0.75
C TYR A 196 17.23 19.43 -1.69
N GLN A 197 17.83 18.75 -2.66
CA GLN A 197 18.70 19.36 -3.68
C GLN A 197 17.96 19.80 -4.94
N ASN A 198 16.62 19.70 -4.99
CA ASN A 198 15.81 19.90 -6.21
C ASN A 198 16.26 19.03 -7.39
N MET A 199 16.70 17.81 -7.11
CA MET A 199 17.15 16.82 -8.09
C MET A 199 16.14 15.67 -8.21
N SER A 200 16.15 14.99 -9.35
CA SER A 200 15.31 13.80 -9.55
C SER A 200 15.83 12.61 -8.72
N PRO A 201 15.00 11.95 -7.89
CA PRO A 201 15.38 10.75 -7.16
C PRO A 201 15.57 9.52 -8.06
N ASN A 202 15.16 9.62 -9.33
CA ASN A 202 15.30 8.55 -10.32
C ASN A 202 16.63 8.58 -11.08
N ILE A 203 17.49 9.56 -10.80
CA ILE A 203 18.84 9.66 -11.38
C ILE A 203 19.84 9.24 -10.30
N VAL A 204 20.42 8.05 -10.47
CA VAL A 204 21.42 7.50 -9.55
C VAL A 204 22.77 7.45 -10.26
N THR A 205 23.73 8.20 -9.73
CA THR A 205 25.10 8.27 -10.21
C THR A 205 26.05 8.32 -9.01
N LYS A 206 27.34 8.11 -9.25
CA LYS A 206 28.34 8.25 -8.18
C LYS A 206 28.32 9.64 -7.54
N ASP A 207 28.05 10.68 -8.33
CA ASP A 207 27.99 12.06 -7.83
C ASP A 207 26.75 12.29 -6.97
N THR A 208 25.57 11.81 -7.41
CA THR A 208 24.33 11.96 -6.62
C THR A 208 24.38 11.14 -5.33
N ILE A 209 25.00 9.96 -5.35
CA ILE A 209 25.26 9.16 -4.14
C ILE A 209 26.21 9.89 -3.18
N ALA A 210 27.29 10.49 -3.70
CA ALA A 210 28.22 11.27 -2.88
C ALA A 210 27.55 12.51 -2.25
N ILE A 211 26.67 13.19 -2.98
CA ILE A 211 25.85 14.30 -2.48
C ILE A 211 24.93 13.81 -1.35
N SER A 212 24.20 12.72 -1.59
CA SER A 212 23.28 12.14 -0.61
C SER A 212 24.02 11.73 0.67
N LYS A 213 25.14 11.01 0.55
CA LYS A 213 25.97 10.62 1.69
C LYS A 213 26.43 11.82 2.51
N ARG A 214 26.89 12.89 1.87
CA ARG A 214 27.30 14.11 2.56
C ARG A 214 26.17 14.73 3.35
N ILE A 215 24.96 14.82 2.77
CA ILE A 215 23.78 15.36 3.44
C ILE A 215 23.44 14.52 4.67
N LEU A 216 23.32 13.20 4.50
CA LEU A 216 22.96 12.28 5.58
C LEU A 216 23.96 12.27 6.73
N THR A 217 25.27 12.36 6.42
CA THR A 217 26.32 12.40 7.44
C THR A 217 26.43 13.74 8.16
N SER A 218 25.98 14.84 7.53
CA SER A 218 25.96 16.16 8.15
C SER A 218 24.70 16.45 8.97
N THR A 219 23.62 15.68 8.74
CA THR A 219 22.35 15.85 9.44
C THR A 219 22.24 14.87 10.60
N LYS A 220 21.91 15.38 11.79
CA LYS A 220 21.74 14.53 12.99
C LYS A 220 20.29 14.12 13.15
N PHE A 221 19.94 12.94 12.68
CA PHE A 221 18.64 12.36 12.97
C PHE A 221 18.59 11.74 14.37
N SER A 222 17.51 11.99 15.09
CA SER A 222 17.29 11.46 16.44
C SER A 222 16.98 9.97 16.43
N GLN A 223 16.37 9.49 15.35
CA GLN A 223 15.96 8.09 15.18
C GLN A 223 15.95 7.71 13.69
N TRP A 224 16.32 6.46 13.42
CA TRP A 224 16.14 5.81 12.13
C TRP A 224 15.12 4.68 12.30
N GLY A 225 14.12 4.59 11.41
CA GLY A 225 13.07 3.59 11.52
C GLY A 225 12.14 3.57 10.33
N THR A 226 11.12 2.74 10.39
CA THR A 226 10.05 2.62 9.39
C THR A 226 8.70 2.96 10.04
N ASP A 227 7.71 2.10 9.99
CA ASP A 227 6.34 2.33 10.45
C ASP A 227 6.24 2.75 11.92
N GLN A 228 7.19 2.33 12.77
CA GLN A 228 7.19 2.76 14.18
C GLN A 228 7.38 4.27 14.37
N LEU A 229 7.89 5.02 13.37
CA LEU A 229 8.07 6.46 13.46
C LEU A 229 6.74 7.18 13.67
N LYS A 230 5.65 6.73 13.04
CA LYS A 230 4.30 7.30 13.23
C LYS A 230 3.87 7.24 14.70
N LYS A 231 4.10 6.10 15.37
CA LYS A 231 3.78 5.91 16.80
C LYS A 231 4.64 6.77 17.71
N GLN A 232 5.90 7.01 17.34
CA GLN A 232 6.79 7.91 18.10
C GLN A 232 6.35 9.38 17.99
N ILE A 233 5.82 9.80 16.84
CA ILE A 233 5.26 11.16 16.70
C ILE A 233 3.95 11.27 17.47
N ALA A 234 3.04 10.34 17.32
CA ALA A 234 1.75 10.33 18.02
C ALA A 234 1.93 10.37 19.55
N SER A 235 2.95 9.68 20.07
CA SER A 235 3.29 9.68 21.51
C SER A 235 4.15 10.87 21.97
N GLY A 236 4.52 11.80 21.07
CA GLY A 236 5.37 12.97 21.39
C GLY A 236 6.86 12.65 21.65
N ASN A 237 7.30 11.41 21.35
CA ASN A 237 8.71 11.02 21.49
C ASN A 237 9.58 11.46 20.32
N LEU A 238 8.95 11.75 19.17
CA LEU A 238 9.54 12.29 17.96
C LEU A 238 8.69 13.48 17.50
N ASP A 239 9.30 14.46 16.84
CA ASP A 239 8.59 15.68 16.44
C ASP A 239 8.35 15.75 14.92
N LEU A 240 9.19 15.13 14.10
CA LEU A 240 9.13 15.23 12.63
C LEU A 240 9.70 13.97 12.01
N ALA A 241 9.02 13.39 11.02
CA ALA A 241 9.57 12.30 10.20
C ALA A 241 8.88 12.23 8.82
N TYR A 242 9.63 11.77 7.82
CA TYR A 242 9.13 11.45 6.50
C TYR A 242 8.51 10.05 6.51
N MET A 243 7.31 9.91 5.96
CA MET A 243 6.59 8.63 5.92
C MET A 243 5.50 8.60 4.86
N TYR A 244 4.90 7.45 4.67
CA TYR A 244 3.72 7.29 3.83
C TYR A 244 2.52 8.06 4.38
N THR A 245 1.73 8.67 3.49
CA THR A 245 0.46 9.30 3.88
C THR A 245 -0.53 8.27 4.44
N GLY A 246 -0.46 7.01 3.98
CA GLY A 246 -1.25 5.93 4.55
C GLY A 246 -0.89 5.60 6.00
N ASP A 247 0.40 5.62 6.36
CA ASP A 247 0.84 5.43 7.75
C ASP A 247 0.32 6.54 8.68
N PHE A 248 0.28 7.77 8.18
CA PHE A 248 -0.34 8.88 8.92
C PHE A 248 -1.84 8.64 9.12
N LEU A 249 -2.55 8.23 8.06
CA LEU A 249 -3.99 7.96 8.13
C LEU A 249 -4.31 6.76 9.02
N ASP A 250 -3.50 5.71 8.99
CA ASP A 250 -3.64 4.57 9.89
C ASP A 250 -3.47 4.99 11.36
N GLN A 251 -2.46 5.79 11.68
CA GLN A 251 -2.29 6.31 13.04
C GLN A 251 -3.45 7.24 13.46
N LEU A 252 -3.95 8.06 12.54
CA LEU A 252 -5.13 8.91 12.78
C LEU A 252 -6.37 8.06 13.06
N TYR A 253 -6.59 7.00 12.30
CA TYR A 253 -7.66 6.04 12.50
C TYR A 253 -7.60 5.42 13.90
N ILE A 254 -6.42 4.96 14.33
CA ILE A 254 -6.20 4.38 15.67
C ILE A 254 -6.57 5.38 16.77
N GLU A 255 -6.16 6.64 16.65
CA GLU A 255 -6.49 7.67 17.65
C GLU A 255 -8.00 7.94 17.72
N LEU A 256 -8.66 8.03 16.56
CA LEU A 256 -10.11 8.23 16.50
C LEU A 256 -10.88 7.03 17.08
N GLN A 257 -10.45 5.80 16.82
CA GLN A 257 -11.01 4.59 17.44
C GLN A 257 -10.86 4.58 18.96
N ASN A 258 -9.76 5.09 19.47
CA ASN A 258 -9.51 5.20 20.91
C ASN A 258 -10.32 6.34 21.57
N GLY A 259 -11.15 7.05 20.80
CA GLY A 259 -12.02 8.12 21.29
C GLY A 259 -11.35 9.50 21.34
N THR A 260 -10.14 9.65 20.81
CA THR A 260 -9.50 10.97 20.66
C THR A 260 -10.30 11.77 19.64
N LYS A 261 -10.69 13.01 20.00
CA LYS A 261 -11.40 13.88 19.06
C LYS A 261 -10.43 14.39 17.98
N LEU A 262 -10.95 14.64 16.79
CA LEU A 262 -10.14 15.12 15.67
C LEU A 262 -9.40 16.41 15.97
N GLU A 263 -10.02 17.32 16.74
CA GLU A 263 -9.44 18.59 17.20
C GLU A 263 -8.28 18.41 18.19
N ASP A 264 -8.29 17.29 18.94
CA ASP A 264 -7.30 16.94 19.96
C ASP A 264 -6.14 16.10 19.43
N ILE A 265 -6.18 15.72 18.14
CA ILE A 265 -5.08 14.98 17.50
C ILE A 265 -3.79 15.81 17.56
N SER A 266 -2.74 15.23 18.12
CA SER A 266 -1.46 15.89 18.40
C SER A 266 -0.52 15.99 17.20
N PHE A 267 -0.86 15.43 16.05
CA PHE A 267 -0.01 15.36 14.86
C PHE A 267 -0.76 15.79 13.60
N ASP A 268 0.00 16.15 12.59
CA ASP A 268 -0.50 16.44 11.25
C ASP A 268 0.55 16.05 10.20
N ILE A 269 0.25 16.19 8.92
CA ILE A 269 1.16 15.87 7.83
C ILE A 269 1.26 17.03 6.84
N TYR A 270 2.48 17.36 6.45
CA TYR A 270 2.77 18.30 5.39
C TYR A 270 3.24 17.55 4.14
N ILE A 271 2.62 17.81 3.01
CA ILE A 271 3.03 17.22 1.73
C ILE A 271 3.88 18.24 0.97
N PRO A 272 5.19 18.03 0.84
CA PRO A 272 6.07 18.93 0.08
C PRO A 272 5.67 18.98 -1.41
N ASP A 273 6.01 20.10 -2.08
CA ASP A 273 5.75 20.27 -3.51
C ASP A 273 6.39 19.18 -4.38
N ASN A 274 7.56 18.70 -3.97
CA ASN A 274 8.23 17.55 -4.56
C ASN A 274 8.20 16.40 -3.57
N THR A 275 7.52 15.30 -3.93
CA THR A 275 7.48 14.09 -3.13
C THR A 275 7.30 12.87 -4.02
N ILE A 276 7.41 11.68 -3.44
CA ILE A 276 7.11 10.43 -4.14
C ILE A 276 5.59 10.21 -4.11
N ALA A 277 5.03 9.83 -5.25
CA ALA A 277 3.79 9.08 -5.31
C ALA A 277 4.10 7.62 -5.63
N PHE A 278 3.27 6.74 -5.14
CA PHE A 278 3.33 5.31 -5.43
C PHE A 278 1.93 4.80 -5.75
N MET A 279 1.89 3.73 -6.49
CA MET A 279 0.66 2.99 -6.76
C MET A 279 0.97 1.50 -6.69
N ASP A 280 0.28 0.81 -5.79
CA ASP A 280 0.34 -0.63 -5.70
C ASP A 280 -0.70 -1.25 -6.63
N ASN A 281 -0.34 -2.35 -7.26
CA ASN A 281 -1.09 -2.88 -8.38
C ASN A 281 -1.34 -4.37 -8.24
N LEU A 282 -2.53 -4.81 -8.58
CA LEU A 282 -2.87 -6.22 -8.75
C LEU A 282 -2.25 -6.71 -10.06
N VAL A 283 -1.31 -7.64 -9.98
CA VAL A 283 -0.63 -8.22 -11.14
C VAL A 283 -0.59 -9.75 -11.07
N ILE A 284 -0.64 -10.42 -12.22
CA ILE A 284 -0.68 -11.88 -12.32
C ILE A 284 0.71 -12.40 -12.68
N PRO A 285 1.38 -13.16 -11.79
CA PRO A 285 2.66 -13.79 -12.11
C PRO A 285 2.54 -14.78 -13.27
N LYS A 286 3.61 -14.90 -14.06
CA LYS A 286 3.66 -15.83 -15.21
C LYS A 286 3.44 -17.30 -14.83
N LYS A 287 3.78 -17.68 -13.59
CA LYS A 287 3.64 -19.06 -13.08
C LYS A 287 2.33 -19.29 -12.31
N ALA A 288 1.40 -18.34 -12.32
CA ALA A 288 0.09 -18.47 -11.69
C ALA A 288 -0.63 -19.73 -12.21
N ARG A 289 -1.29 -20.46 -11.32
CA ARG A 289 -2.00 -21.71 -11.63
C ARG A 289 -3.51 -21.48 -11.71
N HIS A 290 -4.03 -20.50 -10.96
CA HIS A 290 -5.46 -20.20 -10.87
C HIS A 290 -5.77 -18.84 -11.48
N VAL A 291 -5.36 -18.65 -12.76
CA VAL A 291 -5.45 -17.37 -13.47
C VAL A 291 -6.89 -16.84 -13.55
N ASP A 292 -7.87 -17.74 -13.76
CA ASP A 292 -9.29 -17.34 -13.78
C ASP A 292 -9.78 -16.88 -12.41
N LEU A 293 -9.33 -17.52 -11.33
CA LEU A 293 -9.66 -17.10 -9.97
C LEU A 293 -8.98 -15.77 -9.62
N ALA A 294 -7.75 -15.55 -10.12
CA ALA A 294 -7.07 -14.26 -9.97
C ALA A 294 -7.84 -13.13 -10.66
N HIS A 295 -8.35 -13.32 -11.87
CA HIS A 295 -9.20 -12.33 -12.54
C HIS A 295 -10.50 -12.07 -11.77
N LYS A 296 -11.14 -13.12 -11.24
CA LYS A 296 -12.34 -12.94 -10.39
C LYS A 296 -12.03 -12.12 -9.15
N PHE A 297 -10.90 -12.39 -8.49
CA PHE A 297 -10.47 -11.63 -7.31
C PHE A 297 -10.18 -10.17 -7.66
N ILE A 298 -9.45 -9.91 -8.75
CA ILE A 298 -9.20 -8.55 -9.24
C ILE A 298 -10.54 -7.83 -9.46
N ASN A 299 -11.45 -8.45 -10.25
CA ASN A 299 -12.73 -7.85 -10.56
C ASN A 299 -13.61 -7.61 -9.32
N PHE A 300 -13.53 -8.49 -8.33
CA PHE A 300 -14.22 -8.34 -7.05
C PHE A 300 -13.66 -7.15 -6.25
N MET A 301 -12.33 -7.05 -6.13
CA MET A 301 -11.70 -6.00 -5.33
C MET A 301 -11.87 -4.59 -5.92
N ILE A 302 -11.95 -4.47 -7.27
CA ILE A 302 -12.15 -3.17 -7.94
C ILE A 302 -13.62 -2.77 -8.09
N LYS A 303 -14.56 -3.63 -7.67
CA LYS A 303 -15.96 -3.24 -7.60
C LYS A 303 -16.09 -1.99 -6.71
N LYS A 304 -16.90 -1.02 -7.13
CA LYS A 304 -17.01 0.28 -6.49
C LYS A 304 -17.12 0.21 -4.96
N GLU A 305 -18.03 -0.64 -4.47
CA GLU A 305 -18.30 -0.79 -3.05
C GLU A 305 -17.13 -1.48 -2.32
N ASN A 306 -16.54 -2.50 -2.95
CA ASN A 306 -15.43 -3.25 -2.35
C ASN A 306 -14.15 -2.40 -2.28
N ALA A 307 -13.84 -1.64 -3.32
CA ALA A 307 -12.73 -0.70 -3.31
C ALA A 307 -12.92 0.42 -2.26
N TYR A 308 -14.18 0.89 -2.07
CA TYR A 308 -14.54 1.80 -0.99
C TYR A 308 -14.27 1.18 0.38
N LEU A 309 -14.80 -0.03 0.65
CA LEU A 309 -14.64 -0.73 1.93
C LEU A 309 -13.17 -1.05 2.22
N ASN A 310 -12.45 -1.54 1.22
CA ASN A 310 -11.03 -1.85 1.35
C ASN A 310 -10.21 -0.61 1.72
N SER A 311 -10.40 0.48 0.98
CA SER A 311 -9.71 1.75 1.23
C SER A 311 -10.02 2.32 2.60
N SER A 312 -11.28 2.23 3.03
CA SER A 312 -11.74 2.76 4.32
C SER A 312 -11.14 2.02 5.51
N VAL A 313 -10.93 0.71 5.40
CA VAL A 313 -10.34 -0.12 6.47
C VAL A 313 -8.81 -0.02 6.47
N VAL A 314 -8.20 -0.05 5.28
CA VAL A 314 -6.73 -0.07 5.15
C VAL A 314 -6.11 1.33 5.35
N GLY A 315 -6.88 2.40 5.15
CA GLY A 315 -6.39 3.79 5.28
C GLY A 315 -5.62 4.30 4.06
N TYR A 316 -5.48 3.52 3.00
CA TYR A 316 -4.83 3.91 1.76
C TYR A 316 -5.85 4.27 0.67
N CYS A 317 -5.49 5.22 -0.21
CA CYS A 317 -6.41 5.77 -1.19
C CYS A 317 -6.80 4.76 -2.26
N THR A 318 -8.11 4.62 -2.50
CA THR A 318 -8.59 3.96 -3.70
C THR A 318 -8.21 4.77 -4.95
N PRO A 319 -7.76 4.13 -6.03
CA PRO A 319 -7.49 4.82 -7.29
C PRO A 319 -8.76 5.13 -8.10
N TYR A 320 -9.94 4.70 -7.65
CA TYR A 320 -11.21 4.79 -8.38
C TYR A 320 -12.07 5.95 -7.89
N GLN A 321 -12.44 6.86 -8.81
CA GLN A 321 -13.24 8.05 -8.50
C GLN A 321 -14.56 7.73 -7.81
N ALA A 322 -15.31 6.75 -8.34
CA ALA A 322 -16.61 6.41 -7.78
C ALA A 322 -16.54 5.86 -6.34
N SER A 323 -15.49 5.11 -6.01
CA SER A 323 -15.24 4.61 -4.65
C SER A 323 -14.77 5.73 -3.73
N TYR A 324 -13.91 6.60 -4.23
CA TYR A 324 -13.47 7.79 -3.52
C TYR A 324 -14.66 8.71 -3.19
N ASP A 325 -15.57 8.92 -4.14
CA ASP A 325 -16.78 9.74 -3.94
C ASP A 325 -17.67 9.16 -2.81
N MET A 326 -17.68 7.84 -2.62
CA MET A 326 -18.36 7.22 -1.47
C MET A 326 -17.70 7.56 -0.14
N ILE A 327 -16.35 7.64 -0.10
CA ILE A 327 -15.64 8.03 1.11
C ILE A 327 -15.94 9.48 1.48
N VAL A 328 -15.83 10.39 0.52
CA VAL A 328 -15.99 11.84 0.77
C VAL A 328 -17.44 12.26 0.96
N ASN A 329 -18.39 11.49 0.44
CA ASN A 329 -19.82 11.74 0.55
C ASN A 329 -20.55 10.64 1.37
N TRP A 330 -19.92 10.17 2.43
CA TRP A 330 -20.39 9.04 3.24
C TRP A 330 -21.85 9.16 3.71
N GLN A 331 -22.38 10.39 3.91
CA GLN A 331 -23.77 10.61 4.31
C GLN A 331 -24.78 10.14 3.25
N THR A 332 -24.37 10.10 1.98
CA THR A 332 -25.22 9.67 0.85
C THR A 332 -25.02 8.20 0.47
N VAL A 333 -24.13 7.50 1.15
CA VAL A 333 -23.88 6.07 0.94
C VAL A 333 -25.08 5.27 1.47
N ASP A 334 -25.45 4.23 0.74
CA ASP A 334 -26.55 3.30 1.13
C ASP A 334 -26.32 2.77 2.56
N GLU A 335 -27.38 2.70 3.36
CA GLU A 335 -27.34 2.27 4.78
C GLU A 335 -26.64 0.93 4.98
N LYS A 336 -26.77 -0.02 4.04
CA LYS A 336 -26.07 -1.31 4.11
C LYS A 336 -24.54 -1.19 4.11
N TRP A 337 -24.00 -0.14 3.52
CA TRP A 337 -22.55 0.14 3.50
C TRP A 337 -22.09 0.98 4.70
N LYS A 338 -23.02 1.76 5.30
CA LYS A 338 -22.76 2.47 6.55
C LYS A 338 -22.62 1.51 7.74
N LEU A 339 -23.34 0.39 7.72
CA LEU A 339 -23.28 -0.64 8.77
C LEU A 339 -21.91 -1.31 8.92
N TYR A 340 -21.05 -1.19 7.92
CA TYR A 340 -19.67 -1.65 8.01
C TYR A 340 -18.86 -0.85 9.05
N PHE A 341 -19.26 0.39 9.30
CA PHE A 341 -18.75 1.22 10.38
C PHE A 341 -19.80 1.22 11.47
N ASN A 342 -19.74 0.21 12.34
CA ASN A 342 -20.71 0.01 13.39
C ASN A 342 -20.79 1.24 14.30
N GLU A 343 -21.86 2.02 14.19
CA GLU A 343 -22.08 3.25 14.95
C GLU A 343 -22.13 2.97 16.47
N GLU A 344 -22.56 1.77 16.89
CA GLU A 344 -22.52 1.33 18.28
C GLU A 344 -21.08 1.10 18.78
N GLU A 345 -20.17 0.68 17.89
CA GLU A 345 -18.78 0.41 18.21
C GLU A 345 -17.90 1.68 18.14
N TYR A 346 -18.12 2.54 17.14
CA TYR A 346 -17.26 3.69 16.86
C TYR A 346 -17.88 5.05 17.22
N GLY A 347 -19.19 5.11 17.48
CA GLY A 347 -19.94 6.35 17.73
C GLY A 347 -20.31 7.12 16.45
N SER A 348 -21.34 7.95 16.55
CA SER A 348 -21.90 8.70 15.40
C SER A 348 -20.92 9.68 14.73
N ASP A 349 -19.94 10.19 15.48
CA ASP A 349 -18.98 11.17 14.97
C ASP A 349 -17.79 10.54 14.28
N TRP A 350 -17.55 9.24 14.47
CA TRP A 350 -16.36 8.57 13.93
C TRP A 350 -16.32 8.61 12.38
N LEU A 351 -17.40 8.17 11.75
CA LEU A 351 -17.49 8.13 10.28
C LEU A 351 -17.39 9.53 9.66
N LYS A 352 -17.97 10.54 10.32
CA LYS A 352 -17.84 11.94 9.92
C LYS A 352 -16.39 12.41 10.01
N ASN A 353 -15.72 12.12 11.10
CA ASN A 353 -14.32 12.49 11.32
C ASN A 353 -13.39 11.77 10.35
N TRP A 354 -13.63 10.48 10.10
CA TRP A 354 -12.89 9.69 9.13
C TRP A 354 -13.07 10.22 7.71
N SER A 355 -14.30 10.49 7.30
CA SER A 355 -14.59 11.10 6.00
C SER A 355 -13.91 12.47 5.83
N TYR A 356 -13.91 13.31 6.87
CA TYR A 356 -13.20 14.58 6.86
C TYR A 356 -11.69 14.38 6.72
N ALA A 357 -11.11 13.43 7.46
CA ALA A 357 -9.69 13.10 7.36
C ALA A 357 -9.32 12.63 5.94
N MET A 358 -10.13 11.76 5.36
CA MET A 358 -9.94 11.30 4.00
C MET A 358 -10.02 12.42 2.97
N GLN A 359 -10.97 13.35 3.10
CA GLN A 359 -11.07 14.53 2.23
C GLN A 359 -9.87 15.48 2.37
N THR A 360 -9.34 15.62 3.58
CA THR A 360 -8.31 16.61 3.89
C THR A 360 -6.92 16.12 3.49
N TYR A 361 -6.64 14.85 3.75
CA TYR A 361 -5.28 14.29 3.65
C TYR A 361 -5.05 13.38 2.45
N TYR A 362 -6.10 12.97 1.76
CA TYR A 362 -5.90 12.24 0.52
C TYR A 362 -5.26 13.11 -0.55
N PRO A 363 -4.31 12.56 -1.30
CA PRO A 363 -3.59 13.29 -2.33
C PRO A 363 -4.47 13.47 -3.58
N LEU A 364 -5.47 14.34 -3.48
CA LEU A 364 -6.35 14.64 -4.60
C LEU A 364 -6.10 16.03 -5.18
N PRO A 365 -6.18 16.18 -6.50
CA PRO A 365 -6.05 17.47 -7.17
C PRO A 365 -7.09 18.50 -6.75
N LYS A 366 -8.15 18.09 -6.05
CA LYS A 366 -9.26 18.95 -5.60
C LYS A 366 -9.41 19.02 -4.09
N ALA A 367 -8.72 18.18 -3.33
CA ALA A 367 -8.79 18.22 -1.89
C ALA A 367 -8.05 19.46 -1.42
N SER A 368 -8.79 20.41 -0.99
CA SER A 368 -8.41 21.65 -0.33
C SER A 368 -7.12 22.33 -0.81
N ASP A 369 -7.06 23.65 -0.66
CA ASP A 369 -5.85 24.46 -0.91
C ASP A 369 -4.58 24.01 -0.15
N LYS A 370 -4.70 23.05 0.77
CA LYS A 370 -3.60 22.50 1.55
C LYS A 370 -2.77 21.43 0.80
N VAL A 371 -3.36 20.71 -0.14
CA VAL A 371 -2.66 19.70 -0.96
C VAL A 371 -2.53 20.25 -2.39
N LYS A 372 -1.73 21.27 -2.54
CA LYS A 372 -1.35 21.77 -3.88
C LYS A 372 -0.24 20.90 -4.43
N PHE A 373 -0.59 19.91 -5.23
CA PHE A 373 0.37 19.26 -6.12
C PHE A 373 0.87 20.28 -7.15
N LYS A 374 1.82 21.10 -6.76
CA LYS A 374 2.55 21.97 -7.69
C LYS A 374 3.81 21.31 -8.23
N GLY A 375 4.23 20.22 -7.64
CA GLY A 375 5.44 19.51 -8.01
C GLY A 375 5.16 18.34 -8.94
N THR A 376 6.21 17.88 -9.59
CA THR A 376 6.20 16.64 -10.36
C THR A 376 6.08 15.47 -9.37
N VAL A 377 4.93 14.83 -9.34
CA VAL A 377 4.79 13.54 -8.67
C VAL A 377 5.62 12.56 -9.47
N LEU A 378 6.74 12.13 -8.92
CA LEU A 378 7.62 11.19 -9.57
C LEU A 378 7.31 9.79 -9.06
N SER A 379 6.83 8.92 -9.95
CA SER A 379 6.86 7.50 -9.68
C SER A 379 8.33 7.06 -9.51
N ASN A 380 8.57 6.10 -8.63
CA ASN A 380 9.88 5.49 -8.52
C ASN A 380 10.19 4.72 -9.81
N LYS A 381 11.21 5.16 -10.55
CA LYS A 381 11.72 4.37 -11.66
C LYS A 381 12.50 3.17 -11.13
N ASN A 382 12.53 2.12 -11.94
CA ASN A 382 13.37 0.96 -11.67
C ASN A 382 14.84 1.39 -11.69
N ILE A 383 15.44 1.53 -10.50
CA ILE A 383 16.90 1.67 -10.37
C ILE A 383 17.53 0.29 -10.40
N THR A 384 18.75 0.19 -10.92
CA THR A 384 19.44 -1.10 -11.04
C THR A 384 19.78 -1.70 -9.68
N ASN A 385 20.08 -2.99 -9.62
CA ASN A 385 20.51 -3.63 -8.37
C ASN A 385 21.84 -3.04 -7.87
N ASP A 386 22.72 -2.62 -8.79
CA ASP A 386 23.99 -1.98 -8.43
C ASP A 386 23.75 -0.60 -7.82
N ASP A 387 22.87 0.21 -8.43
CA ASP A 387 22.45 1.50 -7.86
C ASP A 387 21.83 1.34 -6.47
N LEU A 388 20.96 0.32 -6.30
CA LEU A 388 20.33 0.06 -4.99
C LEU A 388 21.38 -0.38 -3.95
N THR A 389 22.37 -1.16 -4.36
CA THR A 389 23.49 -1.56 -3.51
C THR A 389 24.32 -0.35 -3.10
N ASP A 390 24.62 0.53 -4.05
CA ASP A 390 25.37 1.77 -3.80
C ASP A 390 24.60 2.70 -2.85
N ILE A 391 23.27 2.82 -3.02
CA ILE A 391 22.41 3.58 -2.10
C ILE A 391 22.42 2.93 -0.70
N THR A 392 22.30 1.61 -0.61
CA THR A 392 22.33 0.89 0.68
C THR A 392 23.65 1.12 1.43
N ASN A 393 24.75 1.20 0.71
CA ASN A 393 26.08 1.43 1.28
C ASN A 393 26.37 2.91 1.61
N MET A 394 25.42 3.84 1.37
CA MET A 394 25.56 5.25 1.72
C MET A 394 25.59 5.49 3.24
N VAL A 395 24.80 4.71 3.97
CA VAL A 395 24.60 4.78 5.41
C VAL A 395 25.32 3.63 6.06
#